data_27fde44b4a59132f75de32fde62a1cd6
#
_entry.id   27fde44b4a59132f75de32fde62a1cd6
#
_cell.length_a   1.000
_cell.length_b   1.000
_cell.length_c   1.000
_cell.angle_alpha   90.00
_cell.angle_beta   90.00
_cell.angle_gamma   90.00
#
_symmetry.space_group_name_H-M   'P 1'
#
loop_
_entity.id
_entity.type
_entity.pdbx_description
1 polymer ?
#
loop_
_entity_poly.entity_id
_entity_poly.type
_entity_poly.pdbx_seq_one_letter_code
_entity_poly.pdbx_strand_id
1 'polypeptide(L)'
;LNFDDAFQAIEKKATALNCGYKETNFRLRDWGVSRQRYWGAPIPILSDGEENFHAKDLPVELPSKVEFKGVSSPLKDMPEFLKVDQEGKALIRETDTFDTFFESSWYYARFASFDSHDSMLDDRANYWLPVDQYIGGIEHAVLHLLYSRFFFRCMRDMGLVEGDEPFTNLLCQGMVLKDGAKMSKSKGNTIDPQGLIEKYGADTVRLFVLFAAPPEQSLEWSDQGVQGAHRFINRIWKLVNKHIHAGLSEDFDVNHSNKDLKLMRSKIHKTLFKVKDDYLRRHSFNTAIAAVMELSNDIPQEWFDSSASPEMRKVANEAIESILLMLNPITPHLCQHLWWQLYPQESIIDKSWPKIEESLLIDDKLKIAIQVNGKLRSEIEIDKETEDDSVKSMALNNEKIIKHLAC
;
A
#
# COMPACT_ATOMS: atom_id res chain seq x y z
N LEU A 1 20.57 -12.15 27.58
CA LEU A 1 20.30 -10.72 27.40
C LEU A 1 19.97 -10.49 25.93
N ASN A 2 18.89 -9.77 25.63
CA ASN A 2 18.67 -9.20 24.30
C ASN A 2 19.69 -8.07 24.04
N PHE A 3 19.68 -7.49 22.81
CA PHE A 3 20.63 -6.45 22.42
C PHE A 3 20.55 -5.23 23.35
N ASP A 4 19.35 -4.76 23.64
CA ASP A 4 19.13 -3.54 24.43
C ASP A 4 19.59 -3.72 25.89
N ASP A 5 19.25 -4.84 26.51
CA ASP A 5 19.69 -5.16 27.89
C ASP A 5 21.21 -5.28 27.96
N ALA A 6 21.85 -5.91 26.96
CA ALA A 6 23.30 -6.03 26.89
C ALA A 6 23.98 -4.67 26.71
N PHE A 7 23.42 -3.82 25.84
CA PHE A 7 23.93 -2.46 25.60
C PHE A 7 23.86 -1.63 26.88
N GLN A 8 22.72 -1.62 27.59
CA GLN A 8 22.56 -0.90 28.85
C GLN A 8 23.50 -1.39 29.93
N ALA A 9 23.71 -2.72 30.04
CA ALA A 9 24.64 -3.29 31.00
C ALA A 9 26.11 -2.86 30.74
N ILE A 10 26.51 -2.83 29.47
CA ILE A 10 27.85 -2.38 29.03
C ILE A 10 28.02 -0.88 29.29
N GLU A 11 27.01 -0.07 28.92
CA GLU A 11 27.02 1.40 29.16
C GLU A 11 27.22 1.69 30.65
N LYS A 12 26.41 1.07 31.51
CA LYS A 12 26.51 1.23 32.95
C LYS A 12 27.91 0.85 33.50
N LYS A 13 28.47 -0.25 33.00
CA LYS A 13 29.81 -0.70 33.40
C LYS A 13 30.92 0.23 32.91
N ALA A 14 30.85 0.68 31.65
CA ALA A 14 31.83 1.59 31.06
C ALA A 14 31.85 2.96 31.78
N THR A 15 30.66 3.49 32.07
CA THR A 15 30.50 4.74 32.82
C THR A 15 31.06 4.60 34.25
N ALA A 16 30.74 3.50 34.96
CA ALA A 16 31.22 3.26 36.30
C ALA A 16 32.75 3.12 36.39
N LEU A 17 33.39 2.58 35.33
CA LEU A 17 34.83 2.46 35.21
C LEU A 17 35.51 3.70 34.62
N ASN A 18 34.74 4.73 34.28
CA ASN A 18 35.21 5.96 33.62
C ASN A 18 36.04 5.68 32.35
N CYS A 19 35.69 4.62 31.60
CA CYS A 19 36.39 4.21 30.38
C CYS A 19 35.52 4.35 29.09
N GLY A 20 34.29 4.87 29.21
CA GLY A 20 33.41 5.11 28.07
C GLY A 20 32.07 5.66 28.48
N TYR A 21 31.36 6.16 27.52
CA TYR A 21 29.99 6.68 27.67
C TYR A 21 29.17 6.39 26.39
N LYS A 22 27.84 6.49 26.50
CA LYS A 22 26.95 6.40 25.35
C LYS A 22 27.03 7.66 24.52
N GLU A 23 27.27 7.52 23.24
CA GLU A 23 27.21 8.60 22.26
C GLU A 23 26.12 8.32 21.22
N THR A 24 25.33 9.32 20.93
CA THR A 24 24.30 9.24 19.88
C THR A 24 24.75 10.05 18.69
N ASN A 25 25.04 9.38 17.57
CA ASN A 25 25.43 10.02 16.33
C ASN A 25 24.22 10.11 15.40
N PHE A 26 23.86 11.33 14.98
CA PHE A 26 22.81 11.56 14.02
C PHE A 26 23.37 11.47 12.60
N ARG A 27 22.74 10.65 11.75
CA ARG A 27 23.15 10.48 10.34
C ARG A 27 22.43 11.43 9.38
N LEU A 28 21.52 12.27 9.89
CA LEU A 28 20.84 13.27 9.10
C LEU A 28 21.82 14.39 8.76
N ARG A 29 21.94 14.72 7.47
CA ARG A 29 22.72 15.90 7.03
C ARG A 29 21.91 17.16 7.30
N ASP A 30 22.62 18.29 7.46
CA ASP A 30 21.98 19.59 7.59
C ASP A 30 21.11 19.89 6.37
N TRP A 31 19.95 20.46 6.61
CA TRP A 31 19.01 20.86 5.60
C TRP A 31 18.36 22.20 6.00
N GLY A 32 17.92 22.95 5.02
CA GLY A 32 17.31 24.27 5.24
C GLY A 32 15.99 24.41 4.51
N VAL A 33 15.16 25.32 4.97
CA VAL A 33 13.81 25.59 4.46
C VAL A 33 13.79 26.72 3.43
N SER A 34 14.84 27.55 3.33
CA SER A 34 14.89 28.69 2.42
C SER A 34 15.38 28.33 1.03
N ARG A 35 14.84 29.00 -0.01
CA ARG A 35 15.22 28.82 -1.40
C ARG A 35 15.35 30.19 -2.09
N GLN A 36 16.41 30.36 -2.88
CA GLN A 36 16.72 31.55 -3.64
C GLN A 36 15.88 31.62 -4.91
N ARG A 37 14.57 31.70 -4.77
CA ARG A 37 13.63 31.77 -5.88
C ARG A 37 12.40 32.61 -5.54
N TYR A 38 11.75 33.13 -6.56
CA TYR A 38 10.53 33.93 -6.38
C TYR A 38 9.32 33.09 -5.95
N TRP A 39 9.13 31.93 -6.57
CA TRP A 39 7.98 31.06 -6.31
C TRP A 39 8.13 30.29 -4.98
N GLY A 40 7.24 30.58 -4.06
CA GLY A 40 7.16 29.98 -2.72
C GLY A 40 6.52 30.96 -1.74
N ALA A 41 6.20 30.51 -0.53
CA ALA A 41 5.73 31.39 0.53
C ALA A 41 6.88 32.28 1.01
N PRO A 42 6.69 33.62 1.14
CA PRO A 42 7.71 34.51 1.68
C PRO A 42 8.05 34.17 3.13
N ILE A 43 9.32 34.28 3.49
CA ILE A 43 9.77 34.08 4.87
C ILE A 43 9.53 35.40 5.65
N PRO A 44 8.72 35.39 6.73
CA PRO A 44 8.28 36.61 7.42
C PRO A 44 9.36 37.12 8.41
N ILE A 45 10.59 37.27 7.94
CA ILE A 45 11.73 37.73 8.73
C ILE A 45 12.30 39.01 8.16
N LEU A 46 12.65 39.93 9.05
CA LEU A 46 13.33 41.19 8.78
C LEU A 46 14.67 41.20 9.50
N SER A 47 15.66 41.92 9.00
CA SER A 47 16.98 42.03 9.66
C SER A 47 17.52 43.47 9.60
N ASP A 48 18.23 43.89 10.63
CA ASP A 48 19.02 45.11 10.61
C ASP A 48 20.52 44.87 10.28
N GLY A 49 20.86 43.61 9.99
CA GLY A 49 22.21 43.15 9.70
C GLY A 49 22.93 42.51 10.91
N GLU A 50 22.44 42.71 12.12
CA GLU A 50 22.93 42.09 13.35
C GLU A 50 21.91 41.14 13.97
N GLU A 51 20.66 41.54 14.02
CA GLU A 51 19.55 40.79 14.60
C GLU A 51 18.42 40.51 13.60
N ASN A 52 17.65 39.46 13.84
CA ASN A 52 16.47 39.07 13.07
C ASN A 52 15.20 39.38 13.85
N PHE A 53 14.19 39.89 13.15
CA PHE A 53 12.90 40.29 13.70
C PHE A 53 11.76 39.62 12.92
N HIS A 54 10.66 39.32 13.59
CA HIS A 54 9.46 38.88 12.91
C HIS A 54 8.78 40.07 12.18
N ALA A 55 8.32 39.82 10.96
CA ALA A 55 7.47 40.80 10.27
C ALA A 55 6.14 40.89 11.03
N LYS A 56 5.70 42.13 11.37
CA LYS A 56 4.42 42.39 12.03
C LYS A 56 3.28 42.54 11.03
N ASP A 57 3.60 43.00 9.84
CA ASP A 57 2.64 43.12 8.73
C ASP A 57 2.55 41.77 8.02
N LEU A 58 1.44 41.06 8.28
CA LEU A 58 1.17 39.71 7.78
C LEU A 58 -0.21 39.69 7.09
N PRO A 59 -0.37 38.87 6.02
CA PRO A 59 0.64 38.04 5.37
C PRO A 59 1.67 38.85 4.58
N VAL A 60 2.91 38.35 4.49
CA VAL A 60 3.89 38.91 3.56
C VAL A 60 3.51 38.50 2.15
N GLU A 61 3.15 39.47 1.31
CA GLU A 61 2.75 39.24 -0.09
C GLU A 61 3.92 39.38 -1.06
N LEU A 62 4.00 38.47 -2.03
CA LEU A 62 4.95 38.61 -3.14
C LEU A 62 4.49 39.71 -4.11
N PRO A 63 5.41 40.53 -4.66
CA PRO A 63 5.07 41.52 -5.66
C PRO A 63 4.43 40.91 -6.92
N SER A 64 3.30 41.42 -7.36
CA SER A 64 2.58 40.89 -8.54
C SER A 64 3.19 41.29 -9.87
N LYS A 65 3.95 42.40 -9.90
CA LYS A 65 4.63 42.93 -11.11
C LYS A 65 6.12 42.72 -10.99
N VAL A 66 6.61 41.67 -11.64
CA VAL A 66 8.00 41.24 -11.52
C VAL A 66 8.59 40.99 -12.90
N GLU A 67 9.79 41.56 -13.14
CA GLU A 67 10.60 41.24 -14.32
C GLU A 67 11.66 40.20 -13.96
N PHE A 68 11.61 39.04 -14.61
CA PHE A 68 12.62 37.99 -14.44
C PHE A 68 13.83 38.26 -15.33
N LYS A 69 14.98 38.51 -14.71
CA LYS A 69 16.27 38.72 -15.40
C LYS A 69 17.19 37.50 -15.14
N GLY A 70 16.93 36.44 -15.89
CA GLY A 70 17.69 35.18 -15.72
C GLY A 70 17.10 34.23 -14.70
N VAL A 71 17.95 33.45 -13.99
CA VAL A 71 17.55 32.38 -13.07
C VAL A 71 17.51 32.79 -11.58
N SER A 72 17.98 33.98 -11.24
CA SER A 72 17.99 34.51 -9.87
C SER A 72 16.61 35.05 -9.46
N SER A 73 16.31 34.99 -8.15
CA SER A 73 15.10 35.61 -7.62
C SER A 73 15.15 37.15 -7.81
N PRO A 74 14.13 37.75 -8.41
CA PRO A 74 14.09 39.20 -8.62
C PRO A 74 13.87 40.01 -7.33
N LEU A 75 13.47 39.38 -6.24
CA LEU A 75 13.12 40.02 -4.98
C LEU A 75 14.31 40.79 -4.37
N LYS A 76 15.56 40.37 -4.65
CA LYS A 76 16.79 41.06 -4.20
C LYS A 76 17.00 42.41 -4.85
N ASP A 77 16.42 42.61 -6.04
CA ASP A 77 16.57 43.84 -6.84
C ASP A 77 15.34 44.76 -6.70
N MET A 78 14.41 44.49 -5.81
CA MET A 78 13.16 45.23 -5.61
C MET A 78 13.18 46.01 -4.30
N PRO A 79 13.59 47.29 -4.30
CA PRO A 79 13.68 48.10 -3.07
C PRO A 79 12.35 48.23 -2.31
N GLU A 80 11.23 48.24 -3.04
CA GLU A 80 9.88 48.29 -2.47
C GLU A 80 9.48 47.03 -1.68
N PHE A 81 10.07 45.89 -2.00
CA PHE A 81 9.91 44.64 -1.24
C PHE A 81 10.95 44.54 -0.11
N LEU A 82 12.19 44.92 -0.41
CA LEU A 82 13.32 44.78 0.51
C LEU A 82 13.24 45.69 1.74
N LYS A 83 12.92 46.98 1.55
CA LYS A 83 13.03 47.97 2.61
C LYS A 83 11.74 48.10 3.36
N VAL A 84 11.78 47.84 4.67
CA VAL A 84 10.64 47.92 5.57
C VAL A 84 10.97 48.82 6.74
N ASP A 85 10.11 49.77 7.04
CA ASP A 85 10.13 50.48 8.31
C ASP A 85 9.15 49.81 9.26
N GLN A 86 9.68 49.30 10.35
CA GLN A 86 8.85 48.68 11.39
C GLN A 86 9.13 49.39 12.72
N GLU A 87 8.17 50.15 13.19
CA GLU A 87 8.23 50.90 14.46
C GLU A 87 9.40 51.91 14.52
N GLY A 88 9.68 52.60 13.38
CA GLY A 88 10.77 53.53 13.28
C GLY A 88 12.15 52.96 13.10
N LYS A 89 12.25 51.63 12.92
CA LYS A 89 13.49 50.89 12.66
C LYS A 89 13.53 50.51 11.17
N ALA A 90 14.56 50.97 10.47
CA ALA A 90 14.77 50.57 9.08
C ALA A 90 15.35 49.18 8.98
N LEU A 91 14.60 48.24 8.40
CA LEU A 91 14.91 46.82 8.32
C LEU A 91 14.94 46.36 6.87
N ILE A 92 15.60 45.26 6.61
CA ILE A 92 15.66 44.56 5.32
C ILE A 92 14.89 43.24 5.42
N ARG A 93 13.96 43.04 4.48
CA ARG A 93 13.16 41.82 4.38
C ARG A 93 14.01 40.67 3.82
N GLU A 94 13.78 39.47 4.34
CA GLU A 94 14.29 38.25 3.72
C GLU A 94 13.71 38.09 2.30
N THR A 95 14.56 37.75 1.35
CA THR A 95 14.21 37.61 -0.08
C THR A 95 14.14 36.18 -0.55
N ASP A 96 14.59 35.22 0.28
CA ASP A 96 14.36 33.83 0.04
C ASP A 96 12.88 33.48 0.32
N THR A 97 12.38 32.47 -0.35
CA THR A 97 11.06 31.91 -0.07
C THR A 97 11.21 30.53 0.55
N PHE A 98 10.17 30.05 1.21
CA PHE A 98 10.15 28.66 1.70
C PHE A 98 10.20 27.67 0.55
N ASP A 99 10.85 26.55 0.78
CA ASP A 99 10.73 25.39 -0.09
C ASP A 99 9.26 24.98 -0.25
N THR A 100 8.86 24.56 -1.44
CA THR A 100 7.47 24.15 -1.72
C THR A 100 6.99 22.99 -0.85
N PHE A 101 7.91 22.12 -0.40
CA PHE A 101 7.58 21.06 0.57
C PHE A 101 7.25 21.60 1.96
N PHE A 102 7.64 22.82 2.29
CA PHE A 102 7.27 23.43 3.56
C PHE A 102 5.75 23.66 3.63
N GLU A 103 5.15 24.20 2.58
CA GLU A 103 3.70 24.43 2.53
C GLU A 103 2.92 23.12 2.50
N SER A 104 3.40 22.13 1.74
CA SER A 104 2.76 20.80 1.68
C SER A 104 3.01 19.93 2.92
N SER A 105 3.85 20.39 3.86
CA SER A 105 4.22 19.60 5.03
C SER A 105 3.08 19.37 6.02
N TRP A 106 2.03 20.17 5.99
CA TRP A 106 0.90 20.12 6.93
C TRP A 106 -0.48 20.07 6.28
N TYR A 107 -0.54 19.91 4.94
CA TYR A 107 -1.81 19.93 4.19
C TYR A 107 -2.83 18.90 4.72
N TYR A 108 -2.37 17.72 5.15
CA TYR A 108 -3.23 16.66 5.70
C TYR A 108 -3.96 17.12 6.97
N ALA A 109 -3.31 17.90 7.83
CA ALA A 109 -3.95 18.51 9.00
C ALA A 109 -4.93 19.62 8.60
N ARG A 110 -4.54 20.47 7.63
CA ARG A 110 -5.42 21.53 7.11
C ARG A 110 -6.69 20.97 6.46
N PHE A 111 -6.61 19.83 5.78
CA PHE A 111 -7.81 19.18 5.23
C PHE A 111 -8.86 18.86 6.29
N ALA A 112 -8.45 18.47 7.50
CA ALA A 112 -9.37 18.24 8.60
C ALA A 112 -10.09 19.51 9.08
N SER A 113 -9.49 20.68 8.83
CA SER A 113 -9.98 22.01 9.24
C SER A 113 -10.13 22.96 8.04
N PHE A 114 -10.50 22.45 6.86
CA PHE A 114 -10.41 23.17 5.57
C PHE A 114 -11.20 24.49 5.52
N ASP A 115 -12.31 24.57 6.25
CA ASP A 115 -13.21 25.71 6.33
C ASP A 115 -12.99 26.58 7.59
N SER A 116 -11.95 26.33 8.38
CA SER A 116 -11.56 27.21 9.49
C SER A 116 -10.94 28.50 8.91
N HIS A 117 -11.51 29.66 9.27
CA HIS A 117 -11.03 30.98 8.82
C HIS A 117 -10.28 31.74 9.92
N ASP A 118 -10.50 31.38 11.17
CA ASP A 118 -9.98 32.10 12.34
C ASP A 118 -8.68 31.52 12.87
N SER A 119 -8.36 30.27 12.49
CA SER A 119 -7.18 29.56 12.96
C SER A 119 -6.58 28.66 11.87
N MET A 120 -5.31 28.31 12.04
CA MET A 120 -4.60 27.35 11.19
C MET A 120 -5.24 25.97 11.21
N LEU A 121 -5.59 25.51 12.42
CA LEU A 121 -6.26 24.23 12.69
C LEU A 121 -7.32 24.43 13.78
N ASP A 122 -8.29 23.52 13.87
CA ASP A 122 -9.25 23.40 14.94
C ASP A 122 -9.30 21.98 15.51
N ASP A 123 -10.16 21.70 16.49
CA ASP A 123 -10.23 20.43 17.21
C ASP A 123 -10.44 19.20 16.31
N ARG A 124 -10.96 19.40 15.11
CA ARG A 124 -11.12 18.32 14.12
C ARG A 124 -9.78 17.75 13.68
N ALA A 125 -8.72 18.56 13.66
CA ALA A 125 -7.37 18.06 13.34
C ALA A 125 -6.93 16.99 14.34
N ASN A 126 -7.12 17.21 15.65
CA ASN A 126 -6.76 16.22 16.67
C ASN A 126 -7.63 14.97 16.64
N TYR A 127 -8.90 15.08 16.20
CA TYR A 127 -9.77 13.93 16.00
C TYR A 127 -9.30 13.01 14.85
N TRP A 128 -8.82 13.59 13.73
CA TRP A 128 -8.44 12.84 12.54
C TRP A 128 -6.96 12.45 12.48
N LEU A 129 -6.10 13.04 13.32
CA LEU A 129 -4.68 12.77 13.37
C LEU A 129 -4.33 11.81 14.52
N PRO A 130 -3.27 11.00 14.36
CA PRO A 130 -2.42 10.85 13.16
C PRO A 130 -3.17 10.17 12.00
N VAL A 131 -2.72 10.42 10.76
CA VAL A 131 -3.27 9.75 9.56
C VAL A 131 -3.02 8.25 9.64
N ASP A 132 -4.07 7.43 9.47
CA ASP A 132 -3.98 5.98 9.62
C ASP A 132 -3.06 5.32 8.61
N GLN A 133 -3.16 5.72 7.34
CA GLN A 133 -2.36 5.19 6.25
C GLN A 133 -1.93 6.30 5.30
N TYR A 134 -0.63 6.50 5.15
CA TYR A 134 -0.04 7.48 4.25
C TYR A 134 0.74 6.80 3.15
N ILE A 135 0.44 7.13 1.87
CA ILE A 135 0.97 6.43 0.70
C ILE A 135 1.63 7.43 -0.23
N GLY A 136 2.85 7.13 -0.68
CA GLY A 136 3.57 7.96 -1.63
C GLY A 136 4.83 7.29 -2.18
N GLY A 137 5.49 7.93 -3.15
CA GLY A 137 6.74 7.43 -3.70
C GLY A 137 7.89 7.49 -2.71
N ILE A 138 8.81 6.53 -2.81
CA ILE A 138 9.98 6.43 -1.92
C ILE A 138 10.88 7.68 -1.97
N GLU A 139 10.88 8.43 -3.09
CA GLU A 139 11.61 9.67 -3.24
C GLU A 139 11.22 10.76 -2.23
N HIS A 140 10.01 10.68 -1.68
CA HIS A 140 9.53 11.63 -0.67
C HIS A 140 10.07 11.37 0.73
N ALA A 141 10.75 10.26 0.97
CA ALA A 141 11.31 9.91 2.28
C ALA A 141 12.26 10.99 2.82
N VAL A 142 13.10 11.58 1.96
CA VAL A 142 14.07 12.64 2.30
C VAL A 142 13.62 14.05 1.93
N LEU A 143 12.42 14.21 1.41
CA LEU A 143 11.82 15.49 1.02
C LEU A 143 10.55 15.73 1.84
N HIS A 144 9.40 15.49 1.25
CA HIS A 144 8.10 15.75 1.86
C HIS A 144 7.93 15.11 3.27
N LEU A 145 8.32 13.86 3.46
CA LEU A 145 8.13 13.19 4.76
C LEU A 145 9.03 13.80 5.84
N LEU A 146 10.25 14.23 5.50
CA LEU A 146 11.14 14.93 6.43
C LEU A 146 10.49 16.24 6.91
N TYR A 147 10.01 17.05 5.95
CA TYR A 147 9.33 18.31 6.27
C TYR A 147 8.05 18.09 7.06
N SER A 148 7.23 17.11 6.69
CA SER A 148 5.96 16.81 7.37
C SER A 148 6.18 16.42 8.83
N ARG A 149 7.17 15.56 9.10
CA ARG A 149 7.50 15.14 10.47
C ARG A 149 8.07 16.28 11.30
N PHE A 150 8.93 17.09 10.72
CA PHE A 150 9.48 18.30 11.38
C PHE A 150 8.38 19.29 11.70
N PHE A 151 7.56 19.64 10.71
CA PHE A 151 6.48 20.61 10.87
C PHE A 151 5.42 20.15 11.86
N PHE A 152 5.09 18.86 11.87
CA PHE A 152 4.17 18.27 12.83
C PHE A 152 4.66 18.46 14.28
N ARG A 153 5.94 18.24 14.51
CA ARG A 153 6.55 18.46 15.83
C ARG A 153 6.55 19.94 16.23
N CYS A 154 6.78 20.84 15.29
CA CYS A 154 6.63 22.27 15.55
C CYS A 154 5.18 22.62 15.93
N MET A 155 4.19 22.11 15.22
CA MET A 155 2.78 22.29 15.55
C MET A 155 2.41 21.71 16.90
N ARG A 156 2.94 20.54 17.26
CA ARG A 156 2.79 19.94 18.60
C ARG A 156 3.35 20.85 19.68
N ASP A 157 4.57 21.35 19.50
CA ASP A 157 5.25 22.21 20.48
C ASP A 157 4.50 23.56 20.66
N MET A 158 3.75 23.98 19.64
CA MET A 158 2.83 25.13 19.67
C MET A 158 1.46 24.79 20.23
N GLY A 159 1.17 23.53 20.57
CA GLY A 159 -0.14 23.08 21.08
C GLY A 159 -1.25 23.00 20.03
N LEU A 160 -0.92 22.95 18.74
CA LEU A 160 -1.88 22.86 17.65
C LEU A 160 -2.32 21.44 17.33
N VAL A 161 -1.47 20.46 17.61
CA VAL A 161 -1.73 19.01 17.40
C VAL A 161 -1.19 18.20 18.56
N GLU A 162 -1.73 16.99 18.75
CA GLU A 162 -1.26 16.02 19.74
C GLU A 162 -0.43 14.91 19.07
N GLY A 163 0.49 14.29 19.85
CA GLY A 163 1.32 13.17 19.39
C GLY A 163 2.66 13.60 18.78
N ASP A 164 3.48 12.61 18.44
CA ASP A 164 4.88 12.81 18.00
C ASP A 164 5.09 12.63 16.50
N GLU A 165 4.20 11.90 15.83
CA GLU A 165 4.32 11.56 14.42
C GLU A 165 2.99 11.79 13.68
N PRO A 166 3.03 12.33 12.46
CA PRO A 166 1.81 12.67 11.71
C PRO A 166 1.10 11.45 11.08
N PHE A 167 1.82 10.33 10.94
CA PHE A 167 1.34 9.15 10.21
C PHE A 167 1.53 7.88 11.05
N THR A 168 0.49 7.07 11.19
CA THR A 168 0.55 5.78 11.88
C THR A 168 1.28 4.74 11.03
N ASN A 169 0.94 4.66 9.74
CA ASN A 169 1.56 3.74 8.80
C ASN A 169 2.01 4.49 7.53
N LEU A 170 3.20 4.17 7.06
CA LEU A 170 3.77 4.67 5.81
C LEU A 170 3.90 3.53 4.81
N LEU A 171 3.36 3.70 3.60
CA LEU A 171 3.61 2.83 2.47
C LEU A 171 4.40 3.60 1.42
N CYS A 172 5.71 3.37 1.37
CA CYS A 172 6.60 4.00 0.41
C CYS A 172 6.65 3.16 -0.88
N GLN A 173 6.03 3.69 -1.95
CA GLN A 173 5.92 2.98 -3.21
C GLN A 173 7.24 3.01 -3.99
N GLY A 174 7.55 1.87 -4.63
CA GLY A 174 8.67 1.76 -5.57
C GLY A 174 8.45 2.56 -6.86
N MET A 175 9.51 2.67 -7.66
CA MET A 175 9.47 3.43 -8.92
C MET A 175 8.79 2.64 -10.03
N VAL A 176 8.05 3.35 -10.90
CA VAL A 176 7.59 2.78 -12.16
C VAL A 176 8.67 2.99 -13.21
N LEU A 177 9.14 1.86 -13.77
CA LEU A 177 10.19 1.80 -14.77
C LEU A 177 9.60 1.44 -16.14
N LYS A 178 10.26 1.91 -17.20
CA LYS A 178 10.04 1.44 -18.56
C LYS A 178 11.39 1.29 -19.23
N ASP A 179 11.63 0.12 -19.81
CA ASP A 179 12.90 -0.26 -20.44
C ASP A 179 14.09 -0.06 -19.47
N GLY A 180 13.92 -0.49 -18.22
CA GLY A 180 14.91 -0.42 -17.15
C GLY A 180 15.20 0.99 -16.61
N ALA A 181 14.45 2.01 -17.04
CA ALA A 181 14.67 3.40 -16.63
C ALA A 181 13.44 4.00 -15.97
N LYS A 182 13.64 4.87 -14.96
CA LYS A 182 12.55 5.66 -14.35
C LYS A 182 11.79 6.43 -15.44
N MET A 183 10.46 6.32 -15.44
CA MET A 183 9.61 7.11 -16.32
C MET A 183 9.76 8.60 -16.02
N SER A 184 10.00 9.41 -17.05
CA SER A 184 10.01 10.87 -16.96
C SER A 184 9.64 11.52 -18.26
N LYS A 185 9.01 12.70 -18.18
CA LYS A 185 8.68 13.51 -19.38
C LYS A 185 9.92 13.89 -20.17
N SER A 186 11.03 14.18 -19.49
CA SER A 186 12.29 14.56 -20.13
C SER A 186 12.94 13.44 -20.94
N LYS A 187 12.67 12.17 -20.58
CA LYS A 187 13.15 10.99 -21.31
C LYS A 187 12.19 10.54 -22.41
N GLY A 188 10.97 11.05 -22.43
CA GLY A 188 9.94 10.64 -23.39
C GLY A 188 9.44 9.21 -23.23
N ASN A 189 9.72 8.55 -22.08
CA ASN A 189 9.36 7.17 -21.81
C ASN A 189 8.13 7.04 -20.90
N THR A 190 7.33 8.08 -20.76
CA THR A 190 6.07 8.06 -20.01
C THR A 190 4.98 7.32 -20.77
N ILE A 191 4.14 6.61 -20.04
CA ILE A 191 2.94 5.95 -20.56
C ILE A 191 1.73 6.82 -20.21
N ASP A 192 0.94 7.16 -21.23
CA ASP A 192 -0.36 7.78 -21.02
C ASP A 192 -1.39 6.69 -20.70
N PRO A 193 -1.97 6.68 -19.51
CA PRO A 193 -2.98 5.69 -19.14
C PRO A 193 -4.26 5.83 -19.95
N GLN A 194 -4.57 6.99 -20.52
CA GLN A 194 -5.82 7.26 -21.23
C GLN A 194 -6.01 6.32 -22.42
N GLY A 195 -4.99 6.17 -23.27
CA GLY A 195 -5.07 5.26 -24.41
C GLY A 195 -5.21 3.78 -24.03
N LEU A 196 -4.72 3.39 -22.85
CA LEU A 196 -4.90 2.05 -22.31
C LEU A 196 -6.30 1.84 -21.74
N ILE A 197 -6.83 2.87 -21.05
CA ILE A 197 -8.19 2.85 -20.51
C ILE A 197 -9.21 2.75 -21.65
N GLU A 198 -9.04 3.50 -22.71
CA GLU A 198 -9.90 3.43 -23.90
C GLU A 198 -9.86 2.07 -24.57
N LYS A 199 -8.70 1.43 -24.64
CA LYS A 199 -8.52 0.15 -25.32
C LYS A 199 -8.91 -1.05 -24.46
N TYR A 200 -8.58 -1.04 -23.17
CA TYR A 200 -8.67 -2.21 -22.31
C TYR A 200 -9.60 -2.02 -21.09
N GLY A 201 -10.03 -0.81 -20.83
CA GLY A 201 -10.81 -0.45 -19.62
C GLY A 201 -9.93 -0.12 -18.40
N ALA A 202 -10.46 0.71 -17.51
CA ALA A 202 -9.75 1.16 -16.30
C ALA A 202 -9.40 -0.01 -15.37
N ASP A 203 -10.29 -0.99 -15.20
CA ASP A 203 -10.07 -2.15 -14.34
C ASP A 203 -8.89 -3.01 -14.80
N THR A 204 -8.63 -3.08 -16.12
CA THR A 204 -7.44 -3.78 -16.65
C THR A 204 -6.15 -3.10 -16.22
N VAL A 205 -6.11 -1.77 -16.31
CA VAL A 205 -4.92 -1.00 -15.92
C VAL A 205 -4.69 -1.11 -14.41
N ARG A 206 -5.74 -0.98 -13.61
CA ARG A 206 -5.68 -1.15 -12.15
C ARG A 206 -5.17 -2.55 -11.76
N LEU A 207 -5.75 -3.57 -12.37
CA LEU A 207 -5.35 -4.97 -12.13
C LEU A 207 -3.88 -5.20 -12.47
N PHE A 208 -3.42 -4.69 -13.63
CA PHE A 208 -2.03 -4.83 -14.03
C PHE A 208 -1.07 -4.17 -13.03
N VAL A 209 -1.32 -2.92 -12.65
CA VAL A 209 -0.45 -2.17 -11.73
C VAL A 209 -0.36 -2.87 -10.37
N LEU A 210 -1.47 -3.35 -9.83
CA LEU A 210 -1.51 -4.01 -8.52
C LEU A 210 -0.97 -5.46 -8.55
N PHE A 211 -0.96 -6.08 -9.73
CA PHE A 211 -0.45 -7.45 -9.90
C PHE A 211 1.03 -7.52 -10.24
N ALA A 212 1.58 -6.52 -10.92
CA ALA A 212 2.91 -6.56 -11.49
C ALA A 212 4.04 -6.63 -10.44
N ALA A 213 3.87 -5.96 -9.29
CA ALA A 213 4.85 -5.98 -8.20
C ALA A 213 4.18 -5.63 -6.84
N PRO A 214 4.79 -6.04 -5.71
CA PRO A 214 4.43 -5.47 -4.41
C PRO A 214 4.62 -3.95 -4.42
N PRO A 215 3.81 -3.17 -3.67
CA PRO A 215 3.85 -1.71 -3.73
C PRO A 215 5.22 -1.09 -3.44
N GLU A 216 6.00 -1.68 -2.54
CA GLU A 216 7.33 -1.17 -2.15
C GLU A 216 8.42 -1.46 -3.18
N GLN A 217 8.16 -2.35 -4.14
CA GLN A 217 9.11 -2.71 -5.18
C GLN A 217 8.89 -1.88 -6.45
N SER A 218 9.97 -1.73 -7.22
CA SER A 218 9.86 -1.10 -8.53
C SER A 218 9.06 -1.98 -9.49
N LEU A 219 8.14 -1.35 -10.20
CA LEU A 219 7.31 -1.97 -11.23
C LEU A 219 7.91 -1.70 -12.60
N GLU A 220 8.25 -2.76 -13.34
CA GLU A 220 8.61 -2.64 -14.75
C GLU A 220 7.35 -2.69 -15.62
N TRP A 221 7.14 -1.65 -16.43
CA TRP A 221 6.00 -1.57 -17.32
C TRP A 221 6.06 -2.62 -18.41
N SER A 222 4.97 -3.34 -18.64
CA SER A 222 4.87 -4.39 -19.66
C SER A 222 3.52 -4.36 -20.38
N ASP A 223 3.52 -4.07 -21.66
CA ASP A 223 2.30 -4.13 -22.49
C ASP A 223 1.73 -5.55 -22.58
N GLN A 224 2.60 -6.57 -22.54
CA GLN A 224 2.16 -7.97 -22.46
C GLN A 224 1.48 -8.28 -21.13
N GLY A 225 1.95 -7.67 -20.03
CA GLY A 225 1.33 -7.76 -18.71
C GLY A 225 -0.08 -7.16 -18.70
N VAL A 226 -0.27 -6.00 -19.34
CA VAL A 226 -1.61 -5.37 -19.50
C VAL A 226 -2.56 -6.30 -20.27
N GLN A 227 -2.09 -6.91 -21.38
CA GLN A 227 -2.87 -7.88 -22.13
C GLN A 227 -3.20 -9.12 -21.30
N GLY A 228 -2.27 -9.55 -20.43
CA GLY A 228 -2.49 -10.66 -19.49
C GLY A 228 -3.62 -10.35 -18.50
N ALA A 229 -3.60 -9.15 -17.92
CA ALA A 229 -4.65 -8.65 -17.02
C ALA A 229 -6.00 -8.59 -17.75
N HIS A 230 -6.05 -8.09 -18.98
CA HIS A 230 -7.28 -8.05 -19.79
C HIS A 230 -7.84 -9.45 -20.07
N ARG A 231 -6.98 -10.45 -20.39
CA ARG A 231 -7.42 -11.84 -20.56
C ARG A 231 -8.03 -12.41 -19.29
N PHE A 232 -7.47 -12.08 -18.12
CA PHE A 232 -8.02 -12.53 -16.85
C PHE A 232 -9.40 -11.92 -16.57
N ILE A 233 -9.59 -10.62 -16.79
CA ILE A 233 -10.89 -9.94 -16.66
C ILE A 233 -11.94 -10.61 -17.57
N ASN A 234 -11.59 -10.87 -18.83
CA ASN A 234 -12.50 -11.56 -19.76
C ASN A 234 -12.82 -12.99 -19.33
N ARG A 235 -11.88 -13.68 -18.66
CA ARG A 235 -12.12 -15.01 -18.10
C ARG A 235 -13.11 -14.97 -16.95
N ILE A 236 -12.96 -14.02 -16.02
CA ILE A 236 -13.92 -13.84 -14.92
C ILE A 236 -15.31 -13.48 -15.47
N TRP A 237 -15.38 -12.58 -16.46
CA TRP A 237 -16.63 -12.26 -17.14
C TRP A 237 -17.33 -13.50 -17.68
N LYS A 238 -16.61 -14.33 -18.44
CA LYS A 238 -17.15 -15.56 -19.02
C LYS A 238 -17.59 -16.58 -17.95
N LEU A 239 -16.79 -16.73 -16.89
CA LEU A 239 -17.06 -17.64 -15.79
C LEU A 239 -18.38 -17.29 -15.10
N VAL A 240 -18.55 -16.02 -14.72
CA VAL A 240 -19.77 -15.56 -14.05
C VAL A 240 -20.99 -15.64 -14.96
N ASN A 241 -20.87 -15.23 -16.23
CA ASN A 241 -21.97 -15.37 -17.18
C ASN A 241 -22.38 -16.83 -17.40
N LYS A 242 -21.41 -17.77 -17.47
CA LYS A 242 -21.69 -19.20 -17.57
C LYS A 242 -22.51 -19.69 -16.35
N HIS A 243 -22.15 -19.23 -15.15
CA HIS A 243 -22.85 -19.53 -13.91
C HIS A 243 -24.28 -18.98 -13.91
N ILE A 244 -24.47 -17.73 -14.31
CA ILE A 244 -25.79 -17.09 -14.42
C ILE A 244 -26.70 -17.88 -15.39
N HIS A 245 -26.17 -18.28 -16.54
CA HIS A 245 -26.94 -19.06 -17.54
C HIS A 245 -27.28 -20.47 -17.06
N ALA A 246 -26.44 -21.07 -16.21
CA ALA A 246 -26.74 -22.37 -15.58
C ALA A 246 -27.87 -22.31 -14.55
N GLY A 247 -28.19 -21.09 -14.09
CA GLY A 247 -29.18 -20.82 -13.05
C GLY A 247 -28.61 -20.82 -11.66
N LEU A 248 -29.04 -19.86 -10.85
CA LEU A 248 -28.67 -19.78 -9.44
C LEU A 248 -29.30 -20.96 -8.69
N SER A 249 -28.59 -21.50 -7.71
CA SER A 249 -29.15 -22.54 -6.84
C SER A 249 -30.11 -21.91 -5.82
N GLU A 250 -31.16 -22.63 -5.48
CA GLU A 250 -31.98 -22.30 -4.32
C GLU A 250 -31.18 -22.40 -3.03
N ASP A 251 -31.66 -21.76 -1.97
CA ASP A 251 -30.97 -21.80 -0.66
C ASP A 251 -31.01 -23.24 -0.10
N PHE A 252 -29.84 -23.81 0.07
CA PHE A 252 -29.66 -25.23 0.36
C PHE A 252 -28.47 -25.43 1.28
N ASP A 253 -28.66 -26.27 2.29
CA ASP A 253 -27.57 -26.58 3.21
C ASP A 253 -26.61 -27.61 2.59
N VAL A 254 -25.37 -27.20 2.34
CA VAL A 254 -24.37 -28.07 1.70
C VAL A 254 -23.97 -29.19 2.63
N ASN A 255 -24.42 -30.40 2.31
CA ASN A 255 -23.99 -31.59 3.06
C ASN A 255 -22.51 -31.88 2.79
N HIS A 256 -21.68 -31.82 3.84
CA HIS A 256 -20.23 -32.03 3.78
C HIS A 256 -19.79 -33.48 3.50
N SER A 257 -20.71 -34.40 3.21
CA SER A 257 -20.40 -35.80 2.88
C SER A 257 -19.68 -35.97 1.53
N ASN A 258 -19.87 -35.02 0.59
CA ASN A 258 -19.16 -35.04 -0.70
C ASN A 258 -17.76 -34.44 -0.53
N LYS A 259 -16.73 -35.26 -0.75
CA LYS A 259 -15.31 -34.88 -0.57
C LYS A 259 -14.89 -33.74 -1.51
N ASP A 260 -15.34 -33.72 -2.75
CA ASP A 260 -14.95 -32.70 -3.73
C ASP A 260 -15.55 -31.33 -3.39
N LEU A 261 -16.81 -31.30 -2.91
CA LEU A 261 -17.43 -30.09 -2.40
C LEU A 261 -16.73 -29.55 -1.16
N LYS A 262 -16.39 -30.43 -0.20
CA LYS A 262 -15.62 -30.05 0.99
C LYS A 262 -14.24 -29.47 0.63
N LEU A 263 -13.54 -30.10 -0.31
CA LEU A 263 -12.23 -29.62 -0.77
C LEU A 263 -12.33 -28.24 -1.44
N MET A 264 -13.33 -28.03 -2.29
CA MET A 264 -13.55 -26.73 -2.94
C MET A 264 -13.91 -25.66 -1.92
N ARG A 265 -14.82 -25.91 -0.98
CA ARG A 265 -15.13 -24.97 0.10
C ARG A 265 -13.92 -24.67 0.97
N SER A 266 -13.11 -25.67 1.34
CA SER A 266 -11.84 -25.44 2.03
C SER A 266 -10.92 -24.50 1.23
N LYS A 267 -10.84 -24.68 -0.10
CA LYS A 267 -10.05 -23.80 -0.95
C LYS A 267 -10.59 -22.37 -1.00
N ILE A 268 -11.92 -22.19 -1.11
CA ILE A 268 -12.57 -20.87 -1.06
C ILE A 268 -12.21 -20.16 0.24
N HIS A 269 -12.43 -20.80 1.39
CA HIS A 269 -12.19 -20.19 2.70
C HIS A 269 -10.71 -19.90 3.00
N LYS A 270 -9.78 -20.78 2.57
CA LYS A 270 -8.34 -20.54 2.63
C LYS A 270 -7.93 -19.36 1.75
N THR A 271 -8.51 -19.24 0.56
CA THR A 271 -8.27 -18.09 -0.33
C THR A 271 -8.79 -16.80 0.29
N LEU A 272 -10.01 -16.80 0.83
CA LEU A 272 -10.57 -15.65 1.56
C LEU A 272 -9.69 -15.21 2.72
N PHE A 273 -9.20 -16.17 3.53
CA PHE A 273 -8.31 -15.90 4.65
C PHE A 273 -6.98 -15.28 4.18
N LYS A 274 -6.35 -15.89 3.16
CA LYS A 274 -5.10 -15.40 2.58
C LYS A 274 -5.24 -14.01 1.98
N VAL A 275 -6.27 -13.78 1.17
CA VAL A 275 -6.50 -12.48 0.51
C VAL A 275 -6.79 -11.38 1.53
N LYS A 276 -7.56 -11.70 2.59
CA LYS A 276 -7.80 -10.78 3.70
C LYS A 276 -6.49 -10.35 4.38
N ASP A 277 -5.59 -11.29 4.65
CA ASP A 277 -4.27 -11.00 5.24
C ASP A 277 -3.38 -10.20 4.29
N ASP A 278 -3.36 -10.59 3.00
CA ASP A 278 -2.60 -9.89 1.96
C ASP A 278 -3.08 -8.43 1.79
N TYR A 279 -4.38 -8.13 1.92
CA TYR A 279 -4.92 -6.78 1.81
C TYR A 279 -4.68 -5.94 3.07
N LEU A 280 -5.03 -6.46 4.24
CA LEU A 280 -5.11 -5.66 5.46
C LEU A 280 -3.78 -5.53 6.19
N ARG A 281 -2.93 -6.54 6.14
CA ARG A 281 -1.69 -6.60 6.92
C ARG A 281 -0.45 -6.52 6.06
N ARG A 282 -0.41 -7.28 4.96
CA ARG A 282 0.81 -7.43 4.15
C ARG A 282 0.90 -6.45 3.01
N HIS A 283 -0.22 -5.83 2.61
CA HIS A 283 -0.34 -5.00 1.41
C HIS A 283 0.24 -5.66 0.14
N SER A 284 0.13 -7.00 0.05
CA SER A 284 0.70 -7.81 -1.04
C SER A 284 -0.38 -8.10 -2.08
N PHE A 285 -0.79 -7.08 -2.83
CA PHE A 285 -1.91 -7.18 -3.78
C PHE A 285 -1.65 -8.20 -4.89
N ASN A 286 -0.40 -8.34 -5.34
CA ASN A 286 -0.01 -9.31 -6.35
C ASN A 286 -0.27 -10.76 -5.91
N THR A 287 0.02 -11.11 -4.65
CA THR A 287 -0.22 -12.46 -4.13
C THR A 287 -1.71 -12.71 -3.87
N ALA A 288 -2.46 -11.68 -3.50
CA ALA A 288 -3.92 -11.75 -3.39
C ALA A 288 -4.56 -12.05 -4.77
N ILE A 289 -4.18 -11.30 -5.80
CA ILE A 289 -4.67 -11.50 -7.17
C ILE A 289 -4.30 -12.90 -7.67
N ALA A 290 -3.06 -13.36 -7.44
CA ALA A 290 -2.64 -14.72 -7.81
C ALA A 290 -3.52 -15.79 -7.16
N ALA A 291 -3.82 -15.66 -5.86
CA ALA A 291 -4.70 -16.59 -5.15
C ALA A 291 -6.12 -16.63 -5.73
N VAL A 292 -6.67 -15.47 -6.13
CA VAL A 292 -7.98 -15.42 -6.81
C VAL A 292 -7.91 -16.04 -8.21
N MET A 293 -6.81 -15.82 -8.93
CA MET A 293 -6.59 -16.48 -10.25
C MET A 293 -6.57 -18.01 -10.11
N GLU A 294 -5.88 -18.54 -9.12
CA GLU A 294 -5.81 -19.96 -8.81
C GLU A 294 -7.21 -20.50 -8.46
N LEU A 295 -7.92 -19.84 -7.54
CA LEU A 295 -9.28 -20.24 -7.16
C LEU A 295 -10.20 -20.28 -8.40
N SER A 296 -10.16 -19.25 -9.25
CA SER A 296 -10.98 -19.19 -10.45
C SER A 296 -10.70 -20.29 -11.49
N ASN A 297 -9.46 -20.81 -11.51
CA ASN A 297 -9.05 -21.91 -12.39
C ASN A 297 -9.50 -23.28 -11.88
N ASP A 298 -9.65 -23.41 -10.57
CA ASP A 298 -9.90 -24.69 -9.93
C ASP A 298 -11.39 -25.03 -9.80
N ILE A 299 -12.28 -24.07 -10.09
CA ILE A 299 -13.71 -24.37 -10.13
C ILE A 299 -13.98 -25.29 -11.33
N PRO A 300 -14.50 -26.51 -11.11
CA PRO A 300 -14.75 -27.47 -12.18
C PRO A 300 -15.76 -26.92 -13.18
N GLN A 301 -15.45 -26.99 -14.47
CA GLN A 301 -16.28 -26.42 -15.52
C GLN A 301 -17.65 -27.08 -15.65
N GLU A 302 -17.73 -28.35 -15.31
CA GLU A 302 -18.98 -29.15 -15.28
C GLU A 302 -19.97 -28.66 -14.21
N TRP A 303 -19.54 -27.91 -13.20
CA TRP A 303 -20.44 -27.33 -12.19
C TRP A 303 -21.34 -26.22 -12.75
N PHE A 304 -21.02 -25.74 -13.93
CA PHE A 304 -21.83 -24.76 -14.67
C PHE A 304 -22.65 -25.37 -15.79
N ASP A 305 -22.71 -26.70 -15.86
CA ASP A 305 -23.55 -27.40 -16.87
C ASP A 305 -24.95 -27.66 -16.31
N SER A 306 -25.90 -27.87 -17.21
CA SER A 306 -27.31 -28.15 -16.83
C SER A 306 -27.47 -29.43 -15.99
N SER A 307 -26.48 -30.34 -16.05
CA SER A 307 -26.45 -31.60 -15.30
C SER A 307 -25.83 -31.49 -13.91
N ALA A 308 -25.29 -30.32 -13.53
CA ALA A 308 -24.69 -30.11 -12.21
C ALA A 308 -25.74 -30.24 -11.09
N SER A 309 -25.34 -30.90 -9.99
CA SER A 309 -26.22 -31.01 -8.84
C SER A 309 -26.49 -29.66 -8.17
N PRO A 310 -27.59 -29.50 -7.42
CA PRO A 310 -27.84 -28.28 -6.66
C PRO A 310 -26.71 -27.91 -5.72
N GLU A 311 -26.08 -28.91 -5.07
CA GLU A 311 -24.95 -28.68 -4.17
C GLU A 311 -23.71 -28.12 -4.92
N MET A 312 -23.38 -28.68 -6.10
CA MET A 312 -22.28 -28.18 -6.94
C MET A 312 -22.51 -26.74 -7.34
N ARG A 313 -23.72 -26.38 -7.74
CA ARG A 313 -24.10 -25.02 -8.09
C ARG A 313 -24.01 -24.05 -6.90
N LYS A 314 -24.43 -24.51 -5.71
CA LYS A 314 -24.33 -23.71 -4.49
C LYS A 314 -22.88 -23.39 -4.13
N VAL A 315 -21.98 -24.37 -4.19
CA VAL A 315 -20.55 -24.15 -3.95
C VAL A 315 -19.90 -23.31 -5.06
N ALA A 316 -20.34 -23.48 -6.31
CA ALA A 316 -19.91 -22.60 -7.41
C ALA A 316 -20.37 -21.15 -7.19
N ASN A 317 -21.59 -20.94 -6.69
CA ASN A 317 -22.08 -19.60 -6.32
C ASN A 317 -21.23 -18.98 -5.21
N GLU A 318 -20.97 -19.72 -4.12
CA GLU A 318 -20.10 -19.30 -3.02
C GLU A 318 -18.70 -18.90 -3.54
N ALA A 319 -18.14 -19.66 -4.48
CA ALA A 319 -16.85 -19.34 -5.09
C ALA A 319 -16.89 -18.04 -5.91
N ILE A 320 -17.93 -17.87 -6.74
CA ILE A 320 -18.11 -16.68 -7.59
C ILE A 320 -18.34 -15.42 -6.76
N GLU A 321 -19.21 -15.46 -5.76
CA GLU A 321 -19.41 -14.34 -4.84
C GLU A 321 -18.12 -13.96 -4.14
N SER A 322 -17.40 -14.96 -3.63
CA SER A 322 -16.10 -14.75 -2.99
C SER A 322 -15.08 -14.11 -3.94
N ILE A 323 -14.99 -14.59 -5.18
CA ILE A 323 -14.10 -14.03 -6.21
C ILE A 323 -14.43 -12.56 -6.48
N LEU A 324 -15.72 -12.25 -6.68
CA LEU A 324 -16.16 -10.88 -6.97
C LEU A 324 -15.88 -9.94 -5.79
N LEU A 325 -16.15 -10.37 -4.56
CA LEU A 325 -15.89 -9.59 -3.35
C LEU A 325 -14.38 -9.37 -3.12
N MET A 326 -13.55 -10.40 -3.36
CA MET A 326 -12.10 -10.27 -3.26
C MET A 326 -11.51 -9.35 -4.35
N LEU A 327 -12.05 -9.37 -5.57
CA LEU A 327 -11.59 -8.53 -6.69
C LEU A 327 -12.16 -7.12 -6.67
N ASN A 328 -13.26 -6.86 -5.97
CA ASN A 328 -13.94 -5.55 -6.00
C ASN A 328 -13.04 -4.35 -5.69
N PRO A 329 -12.12 -4.39 -4.71
CA PRO A 329 -11.20 -3.28 -4.46
C PRO A 329 -10.26 -2.98 -5.63
N ILE A 330 -10.00 -3.97 -6.49
CA ILE A 330 -9.06 -3.91 -7.62
C ILE A 330 -9.78 -3.60 -8.94
N THR A 331 -10.87 -4.33 -9.23
CA THR A 331 -11.65 -4.23 -10.48
C THR A 331 -13.11 -3.88 -10.18
N PRO A 332 -13.39 -2.67 -9.63
CA PRO A 332 -14.71 -2.34 -9.11
C PRO A 332 -15.81 -2.30 -10.17
N HIS A 333 -15.52 -1.85 -11.39
CA HIS A 333 -16.55 -1.75 -12.44
C HIS A 333 -16.99 -3.14 -12.93
N LEU A 334 -16.03 -4.04 -13.15
CA LEU A 334 -16.30 -5.43 -13.50
C LEU A 334 -17.15 -6.11 -12.41
N CYS A 335 -16.68 -6.00 -11.15
CA CYS A 335 -17.31 -6.69 -10.03
C CYS A 335 -18.72 -6.17 -9.76
N GLN A 336 -18.94 -4.85 -9.77
CA GLN A 336 -20.25 -4.27 -9.60
C GLN A 336 -21.21 -4.67 -10.73
N HIS A 337 -20.75 -4.65 -11.98
CA HIS A 337 -21.60 -5.02 -13.12
C HIS A 337 -22.02 -6.50 -13.04
N LEU A 338 -21.10 -7.41 -12.75
CA LEU A 338 -21.39 -8.83 -12.61
C LEU A 338 -22.26 -9.13 -11.37
N TRP A 339 -22.04 -8.38 -10.28
CA TRP A 339 -22.87 -8.47 -9.08
C TRP A 339 -24.33 -8.11 -9.36
N TRP A 340 -24.60 -7.06 -10.11
CA TRP A 340 -25.95 -6.68 -10.52
C TRP A 340 -26.64 -7.73 -11.39
N GLN A 341 -25.88 -8.50 -12.15
CA GLN A 341 -26.47 -9.61 -12.92
C GLN A 341 -26.86 -10.79 -12.02
N LEU A 342 -26.12 -11.02 -10.93
CA LEU A 342 -26.45 -12.03 -9.93
C LEU A 342 -27.55 -11.56 -8.98
N TYR A 343 -27.46 -10.32 -8.52
CA TYR A 343 -28.30 -9.70 -7.50
C TYR A 343 -28.76 -8.32 -7.96
N PRO A 344 -29.85 -8.24 -8.74
CA PRO A 344 -30.33 -6.95 -9.26
C PRO A 344 -30.59 -5.93 -8.16
N GLN A 345 -30.16 -4.69 -8.37
CA GLN A 345 -30.30 -3.54 -7.46
C GLN A 345 -29.45 -3.59 -6.18
N GLU A 346 -28.60 -4.61 -6.00
CA GLU A 346 -27.67 -4.64 -4.87
C GLU A 346 -26.31 -4.04 -5.24
N SER A 347 -25.72 -3.28 -4.31
CA SER A 347 -24.37 -2.75 -4.46
C SER A 347 -23.34 -3.70 -3.81
N ILE A 348 -22.33 -4.12 -4.55
CA ILE A 348 -21.26 -4.97 -4.03
C ILE A 348 -20.42 -4.24 -2.97
N ILE A 349 -20.32 -2.90 -3.05
CA ILE A 349 -19.55 -2.10 -2.09
C ILE A 349 -20.17 -2.11 -0.68
N ASP A 350 -21.48 -2.35 -0.60
CA ASP A 350 -22.19 -2.42 0.68
C ASP A 350 -22.10 -3.81 1.32
N LYS A 351 -21.47 -4.76 0.63
CA LYS A 351 -21.34 -6.13 1.15
C LYS A 351 -20.14 -6.24 2.09
N SER A 352 -20.36 -6.92 3.19
CA SER A 352 -19.28 -7.26 4.11
C SER A 352 -18.37 -8.34 3.52
N TRP A 353 -17.13 -8.38 4.02
CA TRP A 353 -16.23 -9.49 3.71
C TRP A 353 -16.86 -10.84 4.08
N PRO A 354 -16.78 -11.87 3.23
CA PRO A 354 -17.39 -13.16 3.52
C PRO A 354 -16.90 -13.76 4.84
N LYS A 355 -17.82 -14.36 5.59
CA LYS A 355 -17.50 -15.01 6.84
C LYS A 355 -16.63 -16.25 6.56
N ILE A 356 -15.49 -16.32 7.22
CA ILE A 356 -14.57 -17.46 7.09
C ILE A 356 -14.96 -18.54 8.09
N GLU A 357 -15.18 -19.75 7.62
CA GLU A 357 -15.43 -20.93 8.45
C GLU A 357 -14.09 -21.54 8.87
N GLU A 358 -13.73 -21.44 10.14
CA GLU A 358 -12.44 -21.91 10.68
C GLU A 358 -12.24 -23.41 10.49
N SER A 359 -13.30 -24.20 10.56
CA SER A 359 -13.27 -25.66 10.34
C SER A 359 -12.76 -26.03 8.95
N LEU A 360 -12.98 -25.17 7.96
CA LEU A 360 -12.55 -25.37 6.56
C LEU A 360 -11.10 -24.91 6.30
N LEU A 361 -10.47 -24.23 7.26
CA LEU A 361 -9.06 -23.85 7.18
C LEU A 361 -8.12 -24.98 7.59
N ILE A 362 -8.64 -25.98 8.28
CA ILE A 362 -7.85 -27.10 8.80
C ILE A 362 -7.66 -28.11 7.68
N ASP A 363 -6.41 -28.41 7.33
CA ASP A 363 -6.10 -29.53 6.46
C ASP A 363 -6.16 -30.83 7.27
N ASP A 364 -7.00 -31.75 6.84
CA ASP A 364 -7.04 -33.10 7.37
C ASP A 364 -5.76 -33.90 7.02
N LYS A 365 -5.01 -33.40 6.00
CA LYS A 365 -3.78 -34.01 5.51
C LYS A 365 -2.62 -33.03 5.51
N LEU A 366 -1.44 -33.56 5.86
CA LEU A 366 -0.15 -32.87 5.81
C LEU A 366 0.67 -33.39 4.63
N LYS A 367 1.25 -32.49 3.83
CA LYS A 367 2.27 -32.83 2.84
C LYS A 367 3.64 -32.76 3.50
N ILE A 368 4.31 -33.91 3.59
CA ILE A 368 5.66 -33.99 4.13
C ILE A 368 6.65 -34.17 2.99
N ALA A 369 7.59 -33.24 2.91
CA ALA A 369 8.71 -33.31 1.98
C ALA A 369 9.77 -34.31 2.45
N ILE A 370 10.11 -35.28 1.59
CA ILE A 370 11.16 -36.26 1.88
C ILE A 370 12.45 -35.84 1.20
N GLN A 371 13.49 -35.68 2.00
CA GLN A 371 14.82 -35.35 1.53
C GLN A 371 15.79 -36.51 1.71
N VAL A 372 16.65 -36.73 0.71
CA VAL A 372 17.80 -37.64 0.80
C VAL A 372 19.07 -36.83 0.56
N ASN A 373 19.97 -36.83 1.55
CA ASN A 373 21.20 -36.02 1.52
C ASN A 373 20.95 -34.52 1.26
N GLY A 374 19.92 -33.94 1.92
CA GLY A 374 19.57 -32.54 1.82
C GLY A 374 18.86 -32.12 0.53
N LYS A 375 18.56 -33.05 -0.38
CA LYS A 375 17.84 -32.78 -1.65
C LYS A 375 16.43 -33.36 -1.58
N LEU A 376 15.42 -32.54 -1.91
CA LEU A 376 14.02 -32.98 -2.04
C LEU A 376 13.93 -34.10 -3.11
N ARG A 377 13.34 -35.22 -2.75
CA ARG A 377 13.20 -36.39 -3.63
C ARG A 377 11.76 -36.84 -3.83
N SER A 378 10.92 -36.64 -2.86
CA SER A 378 9.50 -36.98 -2.93
C SER A 378 8.69 -36.18 -1.90
N GLU A 379 7.37 -36.22 -2.04
CA GLU A 379 6.42 -35.75 -1.05
C GLU A 379 5.43 -36.88 -0.76
N ILE A 380 5.01 -36.98 0.49
CA ILE A 380 3.92 -37.89 0.89
C ILE A 380 2.81 -37.09 1.56
N GLU A 381 1.58 -37.50 1.33
CA GLU A 381 0.42 -36.98 2.06
C GLU A 381 0.07 -37.92 3.20
N ILE A 382 -0.04 -37.39 4.40
CA ILE A 382 -0.41 -38.14 5.61
C ILE A 382 -1.58 -37.43 6.29
N ASP A 383 -2.37 -38.21 7.04
CA ASP A 383 -3.35 -37.62 7.94
C ASP A 383 -2.63 -36.94 9.12
N LYS A 384 -3.17 -35.83 9.63
CA LYS A 384 -2.52 -35.02 10.67
C LYS A 384 -2.26 -35.80 11.95
N GLU A 385 -3.06 -36.84 12.21
CA GLU A 385 -2.94 -37.72 13.39
C GLU A 385 -2.09 -38.96 13.14
N THR A 386 -1.40 -39.05 11.98
CA THR A 386 -0.55 -40.20 11.63
C THR A 386 0.66 -40.23 12.56
N GLU A 387 0.87 -41.35 13.25
CA GLU A 387 2.03 -41.57 14.13
C GLU A 387 3.36 -41.49 13.36
N ASP A 388 4.39 -40.95 14.01
CA ASP A 388 5.72 -40.72 13.41
C ASP A 388 6.33 -41.97 12.79
N ASP A 389 6.12 -43.15 13.37
CA ASP A 389 6.66 -44.41 12.84
C ASP A 389 5.93 -44.85 11.58
N SER A 390 4.64 -44.60 11.48
CA SER A 390 3.89 -44.78 10.22
C SER A 390 4.37 -43.88 9.15
N VAL A 391 4.63 -42.58 9.46
CA VAL A 391 5.18 -41.60 8.51
C VAL A 391 6.55 -42.03 7.98
N LYS A 392 7.43 -42.48 8.87
CA LYS A 392 8.75 -43.04 8.49
C LYS A 392 8.61 -44.25 7.57
N SER A 393 7.70 -45.16 7.90
CA SER A 393 7.42 -46.37 7.09
C SER A 393 6.93 -45.99 5.68
N MET A 394 5.96 -45.03 5.58
CA MET A 394 5.45 -44.53 4.30
C MET A 394 6.56 -43.84 3.49
N ALA A 395 7.44 -43.08 4.14
CA ALA A 395 8.55 -42.41 3.49
C ALA A 395 9.57 -43.41 2.92
N LEU A 396 9.94 -44.44 3.70
CA LEU A 396 10.91 -45.49 3.29
C LEU A 396 10.35 -46.39 2.19
N ASN A 397 9.04 -46.60 2.16
CA ASN A 397 8.37 -47.42 1.13
C ASN A 397 7.99 -46.61 -0.13
N ASN A 398 8.30 -45.34 -0.20
CA ASN A 398 8.03 -44.53 -1.39
C ASN A 398 8.97 -44.93 -2.55
N GLU A 399 8.41 -45.31 -3.70
CA GLU A 399 9.17 -45.85 -4.83
C GLU A 399 10.31 -44.91 -5.30
N LYS A 400 10.12 -43.59 -5.20
CA LYS A 400 11.15 -42.59 -5.57
C LYS A 400 12.28 -42.57 -4.55
N ILE A 401 12.00 -42.88 -3.28
CA ILE A 401 12.98 -42.88 -2.20
C ILE A 401 13.78 -44.19 -2.21
N ILE A 402 13.13 -45.32 -2.43
CA ILE A 402 13.79 -46.66 -2.50
C ILE A 402 14.97 -46.60 -3.53
N LYS A 403 14.78 -45.92 -4.65
CA LYS A 403 15.85 -45.78 -5.69
C LYS A 403 17.09 -45.01 -5.19
N HIS A 404 16.94 -44.21 -4.14
CA HIS A 404 18.04 -43.42 -3.56
C HIS A 404 18.63 -44.04 -2.29
N LEU A 405 17.97 -45.07 -1.72
CA LEU A 405 18.48 -45.84 -0.57
C LEU A 405 19.24 -47.08 -0.99
N ALA A 406 19.06 -47.55 -2.22
CA ALA A 406 19.71 -48.73 -2.79
C ALA A 406 21.08 -48.44 -3.46
N CYS A 407 21.64 -47.24 -3.29
CA CYS A 407 22.98 -46.86 -3.82
C CYS A 407 23.97 -46.69 -2.69
#